data_5e0518ab8af0788c871992b00973606b
#
_entry.id   5e0518ab8af0788c871992b00973606b
#
_cell.length_a   1.000
_cell.length_b   1.000
_cell.length_c   1.000
_cell.angle_alpha   90.00
_cell.angle_beta   90.00
_cell.angle_gamma   90.00
#
_symmetry.space_group_name_H-M   'P 1'
#
loop_
_entity.id
_entity.type
_entity.pdbx_description
1 polymer ?
#
loop_
_entity_poly.entity_id
_entity_poly.type
_entity_poly.pdbx_seq_one_letter_code
_entity_poly.pdbx_strand_id
1 'polypeptide(L)'
;EGIFLEFYQEDHVIGCAHIIDDCVKDIVLLPDDRREFYEKEVLGAIEDFFKKQHRHVVKIIPYSQSLDFYLENGYRTEGNYMIKEVG
;
A
#
# COMPACT_ATOMS: atom_id res chain seq x y z
N GLU A 1 17.37 -7.59 -0.31
CA GLU A 1 16.44 -8.02 0.68
C GLU A 1 15.19 -7.22 0.72
N GLY A 2 14.14 -7.82 0.36
CA GLY A 2 12.86 -7.18 0.30
C GLY A 2 12.13 -7.64 -0.93
N ILE A 3 10.91 -7.18 -1.05
CA ILE A 3 10.04 -7.58 -2.14
C ILE A 3 9.62 -6.30 -2.87
N PHE A 4 9.75 -6.32 -4.20
CA PHE A 4 9.22 -5.25 -5.02
C PHE A 4 7.96 -5.77 -5.70
N LEU A 5 6.88 -5.02 -5.57
CA LEU A 5 5.64 -5.31 -6.26
C LEU A 5 5.40 -4.24 -7.31
N GLU A 6 4.99 -4.68 -8.48
CA GLU A 6 4.54 -3.77 -9.53
C GLU A 6 3.06 -3.96 -9.73
N PHE A 7 2.33 -2.88 -9.90
CA PHE A 7 0.88 -2.91 -10.04
C PHE A 7 0.51 -2.47 -11.45
N TYR A 8 -0.39 -3.21 -12.05
CA TYR A 8 -0.76 -3.02 -13.45
C TYR A 8 -2.25 -2.76 -13.56
N GLN A 9 -2.60 -1.93 -14.53
CA GLN A 9 -3.97 -1.71 -14.93
C GLN A 9 -3.97 -1.83 -16.45
N GLU A 10 -4.61 -2.87 -16.99
CA GLU A 10 -4.71 -3.08 -18.43
C GLU A 10 -3.36 -2.98 -19.15
N ASP A 11 -2.37 -3.72 -18.73
CA ASP A 11 -1.04 -3.75 -19.34
C ASP A 11 -0.18 -2.51 -19.07
N HIS A 12 -0.67 -1.56 -18.28
CA HIS A 12 0.13 -0.41 -17.88
C HIS A 12 0.56 -0.54 -16.42
N VAL A 13 1.81 -0.22 -16.16
CA VAL A 13 2.29 -0.13 -14.78
C VAL A 13 1.71 1.14 -14.18
N ILE A 14 0.98 1.01 -13.09
CA ILE A 14 0.40 2.17 -12.40
C ILE A 14 1.16 2.55 -11.15
N GLY A 15 1.97 1.65 -10.63
CA GLY A 15 2.74 1.95 -9.44
C GLY A 15 3.56 0.77 -8.99
N CYS A 16 4.31 0.98 -7.93
CA CYS A 16 5.10 -0.10 -7.32
C CYS A 16 5.19 0.13 -5.82
N ALA A 17 5.56 -0.93 -5.11
CA ALA A 17 5.75 -0.87 -3.67
C ALA A 17 6.98 -1.68 -3.29
N HIS A 18 7.66 -1.22 -2.24
CA HIS A 18 8.82 -1.93 -1.71
C HIS A 18 8.50 -2.36 -0.29
N ILE A 19 8.56 -3.65 -0.04
CA ILE A 19 8.24 -4.24 1.24
C ILE A 19 9.51 -4.84 1.82
N ILE A 20 9.87 -4.41 3.02
CA ILE A 20 11.02 -4.93 3.75
C ILE A 20 10.49 -5.47 5.07
N ASP A 21 10.82 -6.72 5.36
CA ASP A 21 10.28 -7.44 6.52
C ASP A 21 8.75 -7.46 6.40
N ASP A 22 8.05 -6.87 7.35
CA ASP A 22 6.60 -6.85 7.36
C ASP A 22 6.04 -5.49 7.01
N CYS A 23 6.88 -4.60 6.49
CA CYS A 23 6.51 -3.21 6.37
C CYS A 23 6.65 -2.71 4.94
N VAL A 24 5.62 -2.03 4.46
CA VAL A 24 5.68 -1.36 3.17
C VAL A 24 6.43 -0.05 3.39
N LYS A 25 7.62 0.03 2.82
CA LYS A 25 8.49 1.19 3.00
C LYS A 25 8.20 2.31 2.02
N ASP A 26 7.90 1.93 0.78
CA ASP A 26 7.66 2.90 -0.27
C ASP A 26 6.50 2.44 -1.11
N ILE A 27 5.65 3.38 -1.46
CA ILE A 27 4.61 3.18 -2.46
C ILE A 27 4.76 4.33 -3.45
N VAL A 28 4.99 4.00 -4.70
CA VAL A 28 5.16 4.99 -5.75
C VAL A 28 4.07 4.79 -6.78
N LEU A 29 3.36 5.85 -7.11
CA LEU A 29 2.33 5.84 -8.14
C LEU A 29 2.78 6.70 -9.28
N LEU A 30 2.56 6.24 -10.50
CA LEU A 30 2.90 7.02 -11.67
C LEU A 30 1.91 8.19 -11.78
N PRO A 31 2.36 9.35 -12.28
CA PRO A 31 1.47 10.49 -12.47
C PRO A 31 0.39 10.15 -13.49
N ASP A 32 -0.87 10.41 -13.12
CA ASP A 32 -1.99 10.13 -13.99
C ASP A 32 -3.20 10.90 -13.47
N ASP A 33 -4.12 11.23 -14.38
CA ASP A 33 -5.34 11.93 -14.01
C ASP A 33 -6.24 11.10 -13.10
N ARG A 34 -6.03 9.80 -13.07
CA ARG A 34 -6.83 8.85 -12.30
C ARG A 34 -6.10 8.38 -11.05
N ARG A 35 -5.16 9.19 -10.56
CA ARG A 35 -4.31 8.81 -9.43
C ARG A 35 -5.09 8.35 -8.20
N GLU A 36 -6.17 9.05 -7.86
CA GLU A 36 -6.96 8.68 -6.68
C GLU A 36 -7.56 7.28 -6.82
N PHE A 37 -8.01 6.94 -8.01
CA PHE A 37 -8.53 5.62 -8.28
C PHE A 37 -7.41 4.58 -8.13
N TYR A 38 -6.25 4.87 -8.70
CA TYR A 38 -5.12 3.94 -8.65
C TYR A 38 -4.60 3.77 -7.23
N GLU A 39 -4.65 4.80 -6.40
CA GLU A 39 -4.22 4.66 -5.02
C GLU A 39 -5.03 3.59 -4.30
N LYS A 40 -6.33 3.57 -4.47
CA LYS A 40 -7.18 2.55 -3.86
C LYS A 40 -6.90 1.16 -4.42
N GLU A 41 -6.70 1.09 -5.74
CA GLU A 41 -6.41 -0.19 -6.37
C GLU A 41 -5.08 -0.77 -5.88
N VAL A 42 -4.07 0.06 -5.78
CA VAL A 42 -2.76 -0.37 -5.31
C VAL A 42 -2.85 -0.80 -3.83
N LEU A 43 -3.56 -0.03 -3.02
CA LEU A 43 -3.70 -0.39 -1.61
C LEU A 43 -4.43 -1.72 -1.45
N GLY A 44 -5.50 -1.94 -2.22
CA GLY A 44 -6.22 -3.21 -2.20
C GLY A 44 -5.34 -4.38 -2.62
N ALA A 45 -4.49 -4.18 -3.62
CA ALA A 45 -3.58 -5.21 -4.08
C ALA A 45 -2.52 -5.54 -3.02
N ILE A 46 -2.04 -4.53 -2.31
CA ILE A 46 -1.10 -4.75 -1.21
C ILE A 46 -1.76 -5.56 -0.10
N GLU A 47 -2.98 -5.21 0.26
CA GLU A 47 -3.72 -5.94 1.29
C GLU A 47 -3.93 -7.40 0.90
N ASP A 48 -4.27 -7.65 -0.37
CA ASP A 48 -4.44 -9.00 -0.88
C ASP A 48 -3.13 -9.78 -0.84
N PHE A 49 -2.03 -9.11 -1.18
CA PHE A 49 -0.72 -9.76 -1.13
C PHE A 49 -0.40 -10.22 0.29
N PHE A 50 -0.64 -9.35 1.29
CA PHE A 50 -0.38 -9.71 2.68
C PHE A 50 -1.25 -10.89 3.11
N LYS A 51 -2.53 -10.88 2.74
CA LYS A 51 -3.43 -11.99 3.05
C LYS A 51 -2.93 -13.29 2.46
N LYS A 52 -2.46 -13.26 1.22
CA LYS A 52 -1.94 -14.47 0.55
C LYS A 52 -0.67 -14.97 1.21
N GLN A 53 0.06 -14.10 1.89
CA GLN A 53 1.24 -14.50 2.65
C GLN A 53 0.87 -14.94 4.07
N HIS A 54 -0.43 -15.07 4.37
CA HIS A 54 -0.93 -15.46 5.70
C HIS A 54 -0.56 -14.44 6.77
N ARG A 55 -0.48 -13.18 6.39
CA ARG A 55 -0.24 -12.10 7.33
C ARG A 55 -1.56 -11.44 7.68
N HIS A 56 -1.68 -11.02 8.92
CA HIS A 56 -2.95 -10.48 9.41
C HIS A 56 -2.94 -8.97 9.54
N VAL A 57 -1.78 -8.35 9.37
CA VAL A 57 -1.63 -6.92 9.55
C VAL A 57 -0.82 -6.35 8.41
N VAL A 58 -1.33 -5.27 7.82
CA VAL A 58 -0.57 -4.48 6.85
C VAL A 58 0.02 -3.29 7.61
N LYS A 59 1.32 -3.09 7.46
CA LYS A 59 2.04 -2.00 8.10
C LYS A 59 2.69 -1.17 7.01
N ILE A 60 2.43 0.13 7.02
CA ILE A 60 2.92 1.04 5.98
C ILE A 60 3.57 2.25 6.64
N ILE A 61 4.70 2.70 6.09
CA ILE A 61 5.29 3.98 6.48
C ILE A 61 4.72 5.04 5.55
N PRO A 62 3.84 5.91 6.02
CA PRO A 62 3.18 6.88 5.15
C PRO A 62 4.00 8.14 4.99
N TYR A 63 3.79 8.83 3.87
CA TYR A 63 4.20 10.22 3.78
C TYR A 63 3.14 11.06 4.49
N SER A 64 3.56 12.19 5.05
CA SER A 64 2.66 13.01 5.86
C SER A 64 1.39 13.44 5.12
N GLN A 65 1.50 13.72 3.84
CA GLN A 65 0.33 14.15 3.07
C GLN A 65 -0.61 13.01 2.69
N SER A 66 -0.27 11.78 3.04
CA SER A 66 -1.10 10.61 2.74
C SER A 66 -1.89 10.10 3.93
N LEU A 67 -1.75 10.72 5.10
CA LEU A 67 -2.36 10.20 6.32
C LEU A 67 -3.88 10.08 6.20
N ASP A 68 -4.53 11.11 5.68
CA ASP A 68 -5.98 11.09 5.57
C ASP A 68 -6.48 9.97 4.69
N PHE A 69 -5.75 9.69 3.61
CA PHE A 69 -6.09 8.59 2.71
C PHE A 69 -6.09 7.25 3.45
N TYR A 70 -5.06 7.00 4.26
CA TYR A 70 -5.00 5.75 5.00
C TYR A 70 -6.08 5.67 6.07
N LEU A 71 -6.33 6.76 6.77
CA LEU A 71 -7.38 6.78 7.80
C LEU A 71 -8.74 6.49 7.17
N GLU A 72 -9.02 7.04 6.00
CA GLU A 72 -10.28 6.80 5.29
C GLU A 72 -10.42 5.36 4.84
N ASN A 73 -9.32 4.66 4.69
CA ASN A 73 -9.32 3.27 4.22
C ASN A 73 -9.15 2.25 5.35
N GLY A 74 -9.40 2.67 6.58
CA GLY A 74 -9.46 1.75 7.71
C GLY A 74 -8.16 1.54 8.45
N TYR A 75 -7.15 2.35 8.17
CA TYR A 75 -5.87 2.27 8.87
C TYR A 75 -5.90 3.13 10.11
N ARG A 76 -5.07 2.77 11.08
CA ARG A 76 -4.86 3.58 12.26
C ARG A 76 -3.37 3.84 12.45
N THR A 77 -3.05 4.91 13.15
CA THR A 77 -1.67 5.29 13.41
C THR A 77 -1.13 4.49 14.60
N GLU A 78 0.07 3.97 14.45
CA GLU A 78 0.77 3.33 15.56
C GLU A 78 2.25 3.68 15.46
N GLY A 79 2.69 4.60 16.31
CA GLY A 79 4.04 5.14 16.20
C GLY A 79 4.21 5.87 14.89
N ASN A 80 5.21 5.47 14.11
CA ASN A 80 5.47 6.07 12.80
C ASN A 80 4.80 5.30 11.66
N TYR A 81 3.93 4.36 12.00
CA TYR A 81 3.32 3.49 11.01
C TYR A 81 1.81 3.68 10.94
N MET A 82 1.26 3.34 9.78
CA MET A 82 -0.17 3.14 9.62
C MET A 82 -0.41 1.64 9.54
N ILE A 83 -1.35 1.13 10.32
CA ILE A 83 -1.61 -0.32 10.33
C ILE A 83 -3.09 -0.61 10.14
N LYS A 84 -3.35 -1.79 9.60
CA LYS A 84 -4.71 -2.29 9.40
C LYS A 84 -4.71 -3.81 9.51
N GLU A 85 -5.67 -4.35 10.25
CA GLU A 85 -5.87 -5.79 10.28
C GLU A 85 -6.61 -6.22 9.02
N VAL A 86 -6.11 -7.28 8.37
CA VAL A 86 -6.65 -7.71 7.08
C VAL A 86 -6.99 -9.19 7.03
N GLY A 87 -6.98 -9.84 8.10
CA GLY A 87 -7.23 -11.26 8.05
C GLY A 87 -8.16 -11.74 9.07
#